data_6902803314553472a96da1294e49c74a
#
_entry.id   6902803314553472a96da1294e49c74a
#
_cell.length_a   1.000
_cell.length_b   1.000
_cell.length_c   1.000
_cell.angle_alpha   90.00
_cell.angle_beta   90.00
_cell.angle_gamma   90.00
#
_symmetry.space_group_name_H-M   'P 1'
#
loop_
_entity.id
_entity.type
_entity.pdbx_description
1 polymer ?
#
loop_
_entity_poly.entity_id
_entity_poly.type
_entity_poly.pdbx_seq_one_letter_code
_entity_poly.pdbx_strand_id
1 'polypeptide(L)'
;MPTIFIQHHAFSPPGTTLEVLRTYGHSIRVIRTDEGESIPDNLDDIDAIVSCGGPQSVLHSDEKMEAEYAFLRAAHDAQIPILGLCLGAQMLAHALGGKVDKVDDGTEIGFQEVALTPAGREDPLFKGIPWWTRQFQWHEDEVVTAPSDARVLASSKRCKVQVFAVGTSSYGVQYHPEYNRQLVVEHWNRPDPLTESGGGIPELSRQTDEYYDEFERYGLRFFESVALFLMPLDRISSGIPRDIEH
;
A
#
# COMPACT_ATOMS: atom_id res chain seq x y z
N MET A 1 15.49 11.92 8.12
CA MET A 1 14.81 11.03 9.09
C MET A 1 14.44 9.73 8.35
N PRO A 2 14.08 8.61 8.99
CA PRO A 2 13.72 7.38 8.29
C PRO A 2 12.28 7.38 7.77
N THR A 3 12.04 6.64 6.69
CA THR A 3 10.74 6.12 6.33
C THR A 3 10.49 4.85 7.14
N ILE A 4 9.39 4.82 7.89
CA ILE A 4 8.99 3.69 8.73
C ILE A 4 8.15 2.73 7.91
N PHE A 5 8.54 1.47 7.87
CA PHE A 5 7.70 0.38 7.39
C PHE A 5 7.14 -0.40 8.57
N ILE A 6 5.81 -0.53 8.66
CA ILE A 6 5.13 -1.35 9.67
C ILE A 6 4.77 -2.66 8.98
N GLN A 7 5.48 -3.72 9.33
CA GLN A 7 5.29 -5.06 8.78
C GLN A 7 4.52 -5.93 9.76
N HIS A 8 3.32 -6.38 9.36
CA HIS A 8 2.40 -7.12 10.22
C HIS A 8 2.61 -8.63 10.20
N HIS A 9 3.31 -9.13 9.16
CA HIS A 9 3.55 -10.57 9.03
C HIS A 9 4.76 -10.87 8.14
N ALA A 10 5.46 -11.95 8.43
CA ALA A 10 6.65 -12.37 7.67
C ALA A 10 6.34 -12.62 6.18
N PHE A 11 5.11 -13.01 5.85
CA PHE A 11 4.66 -13.28 4.48
C PHE A 11 4.16 -12.06 3.71
N SER A 12 4.10 -10.91 4.34
CA SER A 12 3.71 -9.66 3.69
C SER A 12 4.84 -8.63 3.90
N PRO A 13 6.03 -8.92 3.34
CA PRO A 13 7.17 -8.02 3.47
C PRO A 13 6.95 -6.75 2.65
N PRO A 14 7.71 -5.69 2.91
CA PRO A 14 7.64 -4.43 2.15
C PRO A 14 7.90 -4.54 0.65
N GLY A 15 8.50 -5.64 0.18
CA GLY A 15 8.72 -5.95 -1.23
C GLY A 15 9.41 -4.84 -2.01
N THR A 16 9.01 -4.67 -3.26
CA THR A 16 9.54 -3.68 -4.21
C THR A 16 9.45 -2.23 -3.71
N THR A 17 8.47 -1.92 -2.84
CA THR A 17 8.33 -0.57 -2.24
C THR A 17 9.60 -0.16 -1.51
N LEU A 18 10.13 -1.04 -0.66
CA LEU A 18 11.34 -0.77 0.11
C LEU A 18 12.56 -0.57 -0.80
N GLU A 19 12.69 -1.39 -1.84
CA GLU A 19 13.81 -1.34 -2.79
C GLU A 19 13.80 -0.03 -3.58
N VAL A 20 12.65 0.40 -4.08
CA VAL A 20 12.50 1.66 -4.82
C VAL A 20 12.78 2.84 -3.90
N LEU A 21 12.14 2.94 -2.72
CA LEU A 21 12.38 4.05 -1.81
C LEU A 21 13.86 4.15 -1.40
N ARG A 22 14.52 3.01 -1.17
CA ARG A 22 15.95 2.96 -0.89
C ARG A 22 16.79 3.49 -2.06
N THR A 23 16.43 3.14 -3.31
CA THR A 23 17.09 3.62 -4.51
C THR A 23 16.95 5.14 -4.67
N TYR A 24 15.80 5.68 -4.30
CA TYR A 24 15.55 7.13 -4.24
C TYR A 24 16.19 7.81 -3.00
N GLY A 25 16.81 7.00 -2.12
CA GLY A 25 17.69 7.46 -1.03
C GLY A 25 17.03 7.62 0.31
N HIS A 26 15.87 7.04 0.51
CA HIS A 26 15.25 6.98 1.83
C HIS A 26 16.11 6.17 2.81
N SER A 27 16.26 6.66 4.02
CA SER A 27 16.67 5.83 5.16
C SER A 27 15.46 5.00 5.59
N ILE A 28 15.62 3.69 5.70
CA ILE A 28 14.50 2.78 5.98
C ILE A 28 14.66 2.14 7.36
N ARG A 29 13.56 2.16 8.13
CA ARG A 29 13.41 1.37 9.36
C ARG A 29 12.18 0.49 9.21
N VAL A 30 12.34 -0.84 9.32
CA VAL A 30 11.23 -1.80 9.36
C VAL A 30 10.92 -2.13 10.80
N ILE A 31 9.67 -2.04 11.19
CA ILE A 31 9.13 -2.43 12.50
C ILE A 31 8.35 -3.72 12.31
N ARG A 32 8.79 -4.78 13.00
CA ARG A 32 8.22 -6.13 12.91
C ARG A 32 7.20 -6.34 14.03
N THR A 33 5.95 -5.93 13.80
CA THR A 33 4.90 -6.09 14.82
C THR A 33 4.54 -7.55 15.07
N ASP A 34 4.75 -8.41 14.07
CA ASP A 34 4.62 -9.87 14.18
C ASP A 34 5.70 -10.50 15.10
N GLU A 35 6.86 -9.87 15.23
CA GLU A 35 7.94 -10.28 16.13
C GLU A 35 7.86 -9.60 17.51
N GLY A 36 6.81 -8.79 17.73
CA GLY A 36 6.57 -8.12 18.99
C GLY A 36 7.20 -6.74 19.12
N GLU A 37 7.76 -6.18 18.03
CA GLU A 37 8.20 -4.79 18.04
C GLU A 37 6.99 -3.84 18.15
N SER A 38 7.17 -2.78 18.92
CA SER A 38 6.16 -1.73 19.07
C SER A 38 6.36 -0.63 18.03
N ILE A 39 5.26 -0.06 17.54
CA ILE A 39 5.30 1.20 16.78
C ILE A 39 5.80 2.33 17.68
N PRO A 40 6.39 3.40 17.14
CA PRO A 40 6.88 4.53 17.92
C PRO A 40 5.74 5.22 18.70
N ASP A 41 6.05 5.70 19.92
CA ASP A 41 5.11 6.43 20.75
C ASP A 41 4.82 7.85 20.24
N ASN A 42 5.66 8.37 19.33
CA ASN A 42 5.52 9.70 18.76
C ASN A 42 5.98 9.71 17.28
N LEU A 43 5.79 10.84 16.63
CA LEU A 43 6.11 11.05 15.21
C LEU A 43 7.47 11.76 15.01
N ASP A 44 8.24 11.95 16.08
CA ASP A 44 9.52 12.63 16.01
C ASP A 44 10.49 11.86 15.10
N ASP A 45 11.18 12.60 14.27
CA ASP A 45 12.18 12.04 13.35
C ASP A 45 11.64 11.03 12.31
N ILE A 46 10.37 11.13 11.90
CA ILE A 46 9.76 10.30 10.84
C ILE A 46 9.50 11.11 9.59
N ASP A 47 10.05 10.68 8.43
CA ASP A 47 9.81 11.31 7.13
C ASP A 47 8.53 10.82 6.45
N ALA A 48 8.23 9.54 6.56
CA ALA A 48 7.08 8.90 5.93
C ALA A 48 6.76 7.54 6.58
N ILE A 49 5.57 7.03 6.33
CA ILE A 49 5.08 5.75 6.86
C ILE A 49 4.55 4.88 5.72
N VAL A 50 4.95 3.60 5.70
CA VAL A 50 4.35 2.56 4.87
C VAL A 50 3.77 1.49 5.81
N SER A 51 2.45 1.38 5.88
CA SER A 51 1.75 0.30 6.58
C SER A 51 1.51 -0.84 5.61
N CYS A 52 2.13 -1.99 5.84
CA CYS A 52 2.15 -3.13 4.93
C CYS A 52 0.87 -3.98 5.01
N GLY A 53 0.80 -5.01 4.17
CA GLY A 53 -0.23 -6.05 4.25
C GLY A 53 -0.06 -6.96 5.47
N GLY A 54 -1.06 -7.84 5.68
CA GLY A 54 -1.04 -8.83 6.75
C GLY A 54 -2.32 -9.67 6.79
N PRO A 55 -2.31 -10.78 7.52
CA PRO A 55 -3.46 -11.70 7.66
C PRO A 55 -4.49 -11.24 8.70
N GLN A 56 -4.20 -10.16 9.43
CA GLN A 56 -5.13 -9.63 10.43
C GLN A 56 -6.34 -9.00 9.74
N SER A 57 -7.44 -8.84 10.48
CA SER A 57 -8.65 -8.19 10.00
C SER A 57 -9.03 -7.01 10.90
N VAL A 58 -9.33 -5.88 10.27
CA VAL A 58 -9.86 -4.68 10.96
C VAL A 58 -11.18 -4.98 11.67
N LEU A 59 -11.92 -6.01 11.24
CA LEU A 59 -13.17 -6.44 11.89
C LEU A 59 -12.93 -7.11 13.25
N HIS A 60 -11.69 -7.48 13.56
CA HIS A 60 -11.27 -8.16 14.79
C HIS A 60 -10.00 -7.53 15.36
N SER A 61 -10.03 -6.19 15.52
CA SER A 61 -8.89 -5.40 16.01
C SER A 61 -8.42 -5.85 17.41
N ASP A 62 -7.12 -5.84 17.60
CA ASP A 62 -6.46 -6.01 18.89
C ASP A 62 -5.82 -4.68 19.37
N GLU A 63 -5.21 -4.71 20.54
CA GLU A 63 -4.58 -3.52 21.13
C GLU A 63 -3.43 -2.96 20.26
N LYS A 64 -2.72 -3.80 19.50
CA LYS A 64 -1.65 -3.37 18.59
C LYS A 64 -2.21 -2.63 17.39
N MET A 65 -3.31 -3.14 16.83
CA MET A 65 -4.00 -2.48 15.72
C MET A 65 -4.60 -1.15 16.16
N GLU A 66 -5.18 -1.07 17.37
CA GLU A 66 -5.71 0.19 17.92
C GLU A 66 -4.60 1.24 18.10
N ALA A 67 -3.42 0.82 18.57
CA ALA A 67 -2.25 1.71 18.66
C ALA A 67 -1.81 2.21 17.28
N GLU A 68 -1.82 1.35 16.25
CA GLU A 68 -1.49 1.74 14.87
C GLU A 68 -2.55 2.68 14.28
N TYR A 69 -3.84 2.47 14.53
CA TYR A 69 -4.88 3.42 14.12
C TYR A 69 -4.64 4.82 14.68
N ALA A 70 -4.31 4.91 15.98
CA ALA A 70 -3.99 6.19 16.62
C ALA A 70 -2.74 6.84 15.99
N PHE A 71 -1.72 6.05 15.73
CA PHE A 71 -0.48 6.48 15.09
C PHE A 71 -0.70 6.98 13.65
N LEU A 72 -1.44 6.23 12.83
CA LEU A 72 -1.77 6.63 11.46
C LEU A 72 -2.63 7.90 11.42
N ARG A 73 -3.58 8.04 12.36
CA ARG A 73 -4.39 9.27 12.48
C ARG A 73 -3.53 10.47 12.85
N ALA A 74 -2.67 10.33 13.84
CA ALA A 74 -1.76 11.39 14.25
C ALA A 74 -0.80 11.79 13.12
N ALA A 75 -0.29 10.83 12.36
CA ALA A 75 0.56 11.06 11.19
C ALA A 75 -0.19 11.81 10.08
N HIS A 76 -1.44 11.42 9.81
CA HIS A 76 -2.31 12.13 8.85
C HIS A 76 -2.51 13.59 9.27
N ASP A 77 -2.87 13.83 10.53
CA ASP A 77 -3.10 15.17 11.08
C ASP A 77 -1.82 16.04 11.02
N ALA A 78 -0.66 15.41 11.21
CA ALA A 78 0.65 16.05 11.07
C ALA A 78 1.14 16.19 9.62
N GLN A 79 0.35 15.75 8.63
CA GLN A 79 0.68 15.74 7.20
C GLN A 79 1.96 14.94 6.86
N ILE A 80 2.32 13.96 7.69
CA ILE A 80 3.37 13.01 7.37
C ILE A 80 2.85 12.07 6.27
N PRO A 81 3.60 11.85 5.17
CA PRO A 81 3.19 10.97 4.11
C PRO A 81 2.93 9.53 4.57
N ILE A 82 1.77 8.97 4.18
CA ILE A 82 1.35 7.61 4.52
C ILE A 82 0.97 6.87 3.25
N LEU A 83 1.51 5.65 3.10
CA LEU A 83 1.06 4.67 2.12
C LEU A 83 0.61 3.41 2.86
N GLY A 84 -0.67 3.08 2.81
CA GLY A 84 -1.22 1.81 3.29
C GLY A 84 -1.35 0.82 2.14
N LEU A 85 -0.92 -0.43 2.35
CA LEU A 85 -1.01 -1.53 1.39
C LEU A 85 -1.87 -2.66 1.97
N CYS A 86 -2.91 -3.07 1.27
CA CYS A 86 -3.86 -4.12 1.65
C CYS A 86 -4.41 -3.90 3.08
N LEU A 87 -3.99 -4.67 4.09
CA LEU A 87 -4.36 -4.44 5.49
C LEU A 87 -4.03 -3.01 5.93
N GLY A 88 -2.85 -2.49 5.57
CA GLY A 88 -2.47 -1.11 5.90
C GLY A 88 -3.41 -0.06 5.28
N ALA A 89 -3.96 -0.31 4.09
CA ALA A 89 -4.98 0.55 3.49
C ALA A 89 -6.31 0.49 4.26
N GLN A 90 -6.72 -0.71 4.70
CA GLN A 90 -7.92 -0.91 5.51
C GLN A 90 -7.76 -0.24 6.89
N MET A 91 -6.59 -0.38 7.52
CA MET A 91 -6.27 0.28 8.79
C MET A 91 -6.28 1.80 8.67
N LEU A 92 -5.69 2.34 7.60
CA LEU A 92 -5.70 3.77 7.31
C LEU A 92 -7.14 4.27 7.09
N ALA A 93 -7.95 3.54 6.30
CA ALA A 93 -9.35 3.90 6.09
C ALA A 93 -10.13 3.92 7.41
N HIS A 94 -9.98 2.88 8.25
CA HIS A 94 -10.61 2.80 9.57
C HIS A 94 -10.15 3.94 10.49
N ALA A 95 -8.85 4.19 10.56
CA ALA A 95 -8.28 5.27 11.37
C ALA A 95 -8.84 6.66 10.99
N LEU A 96 -9.18 6.86 9.73
CA LEU A 96 -9.72 8.13 9.21
C LEU A 96 -11.27 8.14 9.09
N GLY A 97 -11.96 7.18 9.72
CA GLY A 97 -13.42 7.14 9.80
C GLY A 97 -14.13 6.48 8.60
N GLY A 98 -13.41 5.78 7.77
CA GLY A 98 -13.95 4.88 6.75
C GLY A 98 -14.49 3.59 7.35
N LYS A 99 -15.12 2.76 6.53
CA LYS A 99 -15.66 1.45 6.95
C LYS A 99 -15.01 0.33 6.15
N VAL A 100 -14.57 -0.71 6.85
CA VAL A 100 -14.10 -1.99 6.31
C VAL A 100 -15.16 -3.05 6.57
N ASP A 101 -15.35 -3.95 5.62
CA ASP A 101 -16.25 -5.10 5.75
C ASP A 101 -15.74 -6.23 4.85
N LYS A 102 -16.38 -7.40 4.91
CA LYS A 102 -16.09 -8.52 4.00
C LYS A 102 -16.46 -8.15 2.56
N VAL A 103 -15.72 -8.67 1.59
CA VAL A 103 -16.09 -8.59 0.16
C VAL A 103 -17.41 -9.32 -0.05
N ASP A 104 -18.41 -8.66 -0.63
CA ASP A 104 -19.80 -9.16 -0.74
C ASP A 104 -19.89 -10.54 -1.40
N ASP A 105 -19.13 -10.80 -2.46
CA ASP A 105 -19.13 -12.03 -3.23
C ASP A 105 -17.95 -12.98 -2.87
N GLY A 106 -17.39 -12.86 -1.66
CA GLY A 106 -16.33 -13.73 -1.16
C GLY A 106 -14.96 -13.04 -1.15
N THR A 107 -14.09 -13.31 -2.12
CA THR A 107 -12.68 -12.85 -2.09
C THR A 107 -12.25 -12.25 -3.42
N GLU A 108 -11.26 -11.37 -3.42
CA GLU A 108 -10.50 -11.02 -4.63
C GLU A 108 -9.12 -11.65 -4.57
N ILE A 109 -8.86 -12.60 -5.46
CA ILE A 109 -7.63 -13.40 -5.47
C ILE A 109 -7.06 -13.46 -6.89
N GLY A 110 -5.72 -13.43 -7.01
CA GLY A 110 -5.00 -13.49 -8.27
C GLY A 110 -4.97 -12.14 -9.00
N PHE A 111 -4.68 -12.16 -10.29
CA PHE A 111 -4.58 -10.95 -11.09
C PHE A 111 -5.98 -10.49 -11.56
N GLN A 112 -6.50 -9.45 -10.94
CA GLN A 112 -7.81 -8.88 -11.23
C GLN A 112 -7.69 -7.53 -11.93
N GLU A 113 -8.66 -7.20 -12.78
CA GLU A 113 -8.72 -5.93 -13.47
C GLU A 113 -9.10 -4.79 -12.52
N VAL A 114 -8.26 -3.75 -12.49
CA VAL A 114 -8.46 -2.52 -11.74
C VAL A 114 -8.52 -1.35 -12.69
N ALA A 115 -9.54 -0.51 -12.53
CA ALA A 115 -9.78 0.68 -13.33
C ALA A 115 -9.48 1.94 -12.54
N LEU A 116 -8.73 2.88 -13.12
CA LEU A 116 -8.59 4.22 -12.57
C LEU A 116 -9.90 5.00 -12.74
N THR A 117 -10.31 5.72 -11.71
CA THR A 117 -11.37 6.72 -11.83
C THR A 117 -10.86 7.97 -12.57
N PRO A 118 -11.73 8.92 -12.96
CA PRO A 118 -11.28 10.22 -13.44
C PRO A 118 -10.34 10.92 -12.46
N ALA A 119 -10.61 10.86 -11.14
CA ALA A 119 -9.74 11.40 -10.11
C ALA A 119 -8.37 10.70 -10.07
N GLY A 120 -8.35 9.36 -10.24
CA GLY A 120 -7.11 8.60 -10.34
C GLY A 120 -6.27 8.95 -11.55
N ARG A 121 -6.89 9.28 -12.67
CA ARG A 121 -6.19 9.74 -13.88
C ARG A 121 -5.46 11.06 -13.71
N GLU A 122 -6.04 11.94 -12.91
CA GLU A 122 -5.45 13.26 -12.61
C GLU A 122 -4.42 13.20 -11.47
N ASP A 123 -4.44 12.13 -10.67
CA ASP A 123 -3.55 11.99 -9.52
C ASP A 123 -2.08 11.74 -9.95
N PRO A 124 -1.10 12.44 -9.35
CA PRO A 124 0.30 12.34 -9.74
C PRO A 124 0.88 10.93 -9.55
N LEU A 125 0.38 10.13 -8.60
CA LEU A 125 0.90 8.77 -8.36
C LEU A 125 0.59 7.81 -9.51
N PHE A 126 -0.45 8.09 -10.31
CA PHE A 126 -0.89 7.24 -11.42
C PHE A 126 -0.48 7.76 -12.80
N LYS A 127 0.38 8.77 -12.89
CA LYS A 127 0.89 9.27 -14.18
C LYS A 127 1.71 8.19 -14.90
N GLY A 128 1.29 7.89 -16.14
CA GLY A 128 1.91 6.85 -16.98
C GLY A 128 1.35 5.44 -16.74
N ILE A 129 0.37 5.27 -15.84
CA ILE A 129 -0.36 4.01 -15.64
C ILE A 129 -1.63 4.04 -16.51
N PRO A 130 -1.95 2.98 -17.29
CA PRO A 130 -3.16 2.90 -18.10
C PRO A 130 -4.45 2.99 -17.29
N TRP A 131 -5.57 3.26 -17.99
CA TRP A 131 -6.91 3.27 -17.38
C TRP A 131 -7.29 1.94 -16.74
N TRP A 132 -6.79 0.83 -17.30
CA TRP A 132 -7.06 -0.54 -16.89
C TRP A 132 -5.74 -1.26 -16.74
N THR A 133 -5.55 -1.94 -15.63
CA THR A 133 -4.37 -2.76 -15.34
C THR A 133 -4.79 -4.03 -14.64
N ARG A 134 -3.97 -5.07 -14.75
CA ARG A 134 -4.11 -6.28 -13.92
C ARG A 134 -3.26 -6.09 -12.67
N GLN A 135 -3.91 -6.18 -11.49
CA GLN A 135 -3.26 -6.03 -10.19
C GLN A 135 -3.40 -7.30 -9.38
N PHE A 136 -2.36 -7.67 -8.64
CA PHE A 136 -2.37 -8.85 -7.79
C PHE A 136 -3.18 -8.59 -6.52
N GLN A 137 -4.22 -9.38 -6.33
CA GLN A 137 -5.17 -9.29 -5.23
C GLN A 137 -5.04 -10.50 -4.32
N TRP A 138 -5.12 -10.29 -3.01
CA TRP A 138 -5.17 -11.36 -2.02
C TRP A 138 -5.89 -10.86 -0.76
N HIS A 139 -7.21 -10.72 -0.82
CA HIS A 139 -7.97 -10.19 0.31
C HIS A 139 -9.40 -10.72 0.38
N GLU A 140 -9.93 -10.79 1.61
CA GLU A 140 -11.31 -11.12 1.96
C GLU A 140 -12.08 -9.90 2.48
N ASP A 141 -11.35 -8.94 3.06
CA ASP A 141 -11.90 -7.69 3.57
C ASP A 141 -11.62 -6.56 2.58
N GLU A 142 -12.51 -5.57 2.52
CA GLU A 142 -12.36 -4.39 1.67
C GLU A 142 -12.81 -3.11 2.38
N VAL A 143 -12.34 -1.98 1.91
CA VAL A 143 -12.87 -0.67 2.28
C VAL A 143 -14.20 -0.47 1.55
N VAL A 144 -15.33 -0.72 2.23
CA VAL A 144 -16.67 -0.54 1.65
C VAL A 144 -17.12 0.93 1.65
N THR A 145 -16.59 1.74 2.57
CA THR A 145 -16.83 3.18 2.61
C THR A 145 -15.49 3.88 2.85
N ALA A 146 -15.04 4.63 1.87
CA ALA A 146 -13.85 5.46 2.04
C ALA A 146 -14.10 6.56 3.10
N PRO A 147 -13.05 7.09 3.77
CA PRO A 147 -13.17 8.27 4.64
C PRO A 147 -13.92 9.41 3.94
N SER A 148 -14.62 10.26 4.70
CA SER A 148 -15.54 11.28 4.16
C SER A 148 -14.90 12.23 3.15
N ASP A 149 -13.63 12.58 3.36
CA ASP A 149 -12.88 13.51 2.51
C ASP A 149 -11.99 12.80 1.48
N ALA A 150 -12.15 11.48 1.36
CA ALA A 150 -11.34 10.68 0.44
C ALA A 150 -11.78 10.86 -1.02
N ARG A 151 -10.79 10.89 -1.89
CA ARG A 151 -10.95 10.69 -3.33
C ARG A 151 -10.71 9.22 -3.65
N VAL A 152 -11.70 8.53 -4.21
CA VAL A 152 -11.51 7.17 -4.74
C VAL A 152 -10.80 7.27 -6.08
N LEU A 153 -9.63 6.65 -6.18
CA LEU A 153 -8.72 6.77 -7.34
C LEU A 153 -8.77 5.56 -8.27
N ALA A 154 -9.14 4.39 -7.74
CA ALA A 154 -9.30 3.17 -8.53
C ALA A 154 -10.38 2.26 -7.94
N SER A 155 -10.95 1.42 -8.80
CA SER A 155 -11.97 0.42 -8.43
C SER A 155 -11.79 -0.86 -9.24
N SER A 156 -12.31 -1.98 -8.71
CA SER A 156 -12.50 -3.22 -9.45
C SER A 156 -13.99 -3.54 -9.60
N LYS A 157 -14.30 -4.65 -10.25
CA LYS A 157 -15.68 -5.13 -10.35
C LYS A 157 -16.28 -5.42 -8.98
N ARG A 158 -15.50 -6.02 -8.08
CA ARG A 158 -15.92 -6.44 -6.74
C ARG A 158 -15.68 -5.35 -5.71
N CYS A 159 -14.48 -4.82 -5.63
CA CYS A 159 -14.06 -3.81 -4.65
C CYS A 159 -14.16 -2.40 -5.25
N LYS A 160 -15.06 -1.56 -4.71
CA LYS A 160 -15.31 -0.20 -5.22
C LYS A 160 -14.24 0.79 -4.80
N VAL A 161 -13.46 0.48 -3.76
CA VAL A 161 -12.40 1.33 -3.22
C VAL A 161 -11.08 0.55 -3.27
N GLN A 162 -10.54 0.37 -4.47
CA GLN A 162 -9.23 -0.27 -4.67
C GLN A 162 -8.08 0.67 -4.31
N VAL A 163 -8.26 1.96 -4.56
CA VAL A 163 -7.31 3.00 -4.16
C VAL A 163 -8.07 4.22 -3.70
N PHE A 164 -7.63 4.81 -2.61
CA PHE A 164 -8.14 6.09 -2.14
C PHE A 164 -7.02 7.00 -1.66
N ALA A 165 -7.28 8.31 -1.65
CA ALA A 165 -6.42 9.32 -1.07
C ALA A 165 -7.22 10.27 -0.18
N VAL A 166 -6.67 10.63 0.99
CA VAL A 166 -7.20 11.66 1.90
C VAL A 166 -6.19 12.80 1.96
N GLY A 167 -6.63 13.99 1.57
CA GLY A 167 -5.70 15.12 1.39
C GLY A 167 -4.66 14.83 0.31
N THR A 168 -3.43 15.24 0.56
CA THR A 168 -2.27 15.04 -0.32
C THR A 168 -1.23 14.07 0.21
N SER A 169 -1.37 13.65 1.47
CA SER A 169 -0.34 12.91 2.20
C SER A 169 -0.73 11.47 2.55
N SER A 170 -1.99 11.05 2.44
CA SER A 170 -2.43 9.73 2.89
C SER A 170 -3.08 8.94 1.75
N TYR A 171 -2.48 7.82 1.38
CA TYR A 171 -2.94 6.94 0.30
C TYR A 171 -3.12 5.51 0.79
N GLY A 172 -4.22 4.88 0.41
CA GLY A 172 -4.49 3.46 0.63
C GLY A 172 -4.65 2.73 -0.69
N VAL A 173 -3.98 1.59 -0.82
CA VAL A 173 -4.02 0.68 -1.99
C VAL A 173 -4.40 -0.70 -1.53
N GLN A 174 -5.50 -1.26 -2.01
CA GLN A 174 -6.03 -2.55 -1.58
C GLN A 174 -5.25 -3.73 -2.17
N TYR A 175 -4.82 -3.64 -3.42
CA TYR A 175 -4.00 -4.66 -4.08
C TYR A 175 -2.54 -4.60 -3.65
N HIS A 176 -1.71 -5.54 -4.14
CA HIS A 176 -0.31 -5.70 -3.76
C HIS A 176 0.68 -5.32 -4.87
N PRO A 177 0.89 -4.03 -5.20
CA PRO A 177 1.84 -3.61 -6.23
C PRO A 177 3.30 -3.89 -5.83
N GLU A 178 3.56 -4.14 -4.54
CA GLU A 178 4.87 -4.40 -3.96
C GLU A 178 5.38 -5.82 -4.17
N TYR A 179 4.54 -6.76 -4.65
CA TYR A 179 4.93 -8.16 -4.77
C TYR A 179 5.77 -8.39 -6.02
N ASN A 180 7.04 -8.81 -5.82
CA ASN A 180 7.84 -9.36 -6.91
C ASN A 180 7.37 -10.78 -7.28
N ARG A 181 7.85 -11.32 -8.42
CA ARG A 181 7.42 -12.66 -8.92
C ARG A 181 7.62 -13.77 -7.87
N GLN A 182 8.71 -13.72 -7.11
CA GLN A 182 8.98 -14.70 -6.07
C GLN A 182 7.91 -14.63 -4.97
N LEU A 183 7.59 -13.44 -4.47
CA LEU A 183 6.55 -13.23 -3.45
C LEU A 183 5.16 -13.67 -3.94
N VAL A 184 4.81 -13.37 -5.20
CA VAL A 184 3.56 -13.84 -5.81
C VAL A 184 3.50 -15.36 -5.79
N VAL A 185 4.56 -16.05 -6.25
CA VAL A 185 4.62 -17.52 -6.30
C VAL A 185 4.63 -18.13 -4.90
N GLU A 186 5.40 -17.58 -3.97
CA GLU A 186 5.43 -18.03 -2.58
C GLU A 186 4.08 -17.85 -1.90
N HIS A 187 3.34 -16.80 -2.25
CA HIS A 187 2.07 -16.48 -1.60
C HIS A 187 1.01 -17.54 -1.89
N TRP A 188 0.81 -17.93 -3.15
CA TRP A 188 -0.20 -18.92 -3.49
C TRP A 188 0.21 -20.40 -3.25
N ASN A 189 1.52 -20.68 -3.13
CA ASN A 189 2.01 -22.02 -2.81
C ASN A 189 1.88 -22.38 -1.30
N ARG A 190 1.42 -21.43 -0.49
CA ARG A 190 1.12 -21.71 0.91
C ARG A 190 -0.20 -22.48 1.02
N PRO A 191 -0.35 -23.34 2.06
CA PRO A 191 -1.64 -23.93 2.36
C PRO A 191 -2.58 -22.84 2.89
N ASP A 192 -3.32 -22.21 1.98
CA ASP A 192 -4.26 -21.12 2.23
C ASP A 192 -5.59 -21.45 1.52
N PRO A 193 -6.73 -21.43 2.24
CA PRO A 193 -8.05 -21.63 1.61
C PRO A 193 -8.33 -20.64 0.47
N LEU A 194 -7.74 -19.46 0.49
CA LEU A 194 -7.88 -18.43 -0.55
C LEU A 194 -7.31 -18.87 -1.89
N THR A 195 -6.31 -19.77 -1.91
CA THR A 195 -5.74 -20.30 -3.14
C THR A 195 -6.82 -20.96 -4.02
N GLU A 196 -7.72 -21.73 -3.41
CA GLU A 196 -8.83 -22.38 -4.14
C GLU A 196 -9.85 -21.36 -4.65
N SER A 197 -10.08 -20.29 -3.90
CA SER A 197 -10.95 -19.17 -4.34
C SER A 197 -10.41 -18.46 -5.58
N GLY A 198 -9.10 -18.45 -5.77
CA GLY A 198 -8.41 -17.92 -6.96
C GLY A 198 -8.39 -18.87 -8.16
N GLY A 199 -9.03 -20.05 -8.06
CA GLY A 199 -9.03 -21.08 -9.11
C GLY A 199 -7.91 -22.11 -8.96
N GLY A 200 -7.23 -22.13 -7.81
CA GLY A 200 -6.15 -23.04 -7.48
C GLY A 200 -4.80 -22.69 -8.12
N ILE A 201 -3.77 -23.42 -7.71
CA ILE A 201 -2.38 -23.18 -8.16
C ILE A 201 -2.21 -23.14 -9.70
N PRO A 202 -2.84 -24.05 -10.50
CA PRO A 202 -2.67 -24.00 -11.95
C PRO A 202 -3.16 -22.71 -12.59
N GLU A 203 -4.30 -22.17 -12.14
CA GLU A 203 -4.85 -20.92 -12.66
C GLU A 203 -4.01 -19.72 -12.23
N LEU A 204 -3.59 -19.64 -10.97
CA LEU A 204 -2.73 -18.58 -10.46
C LEU A 204 -1.36 -18.58 -11.14
N SER A 205 -0.79 -19.78 -11.45
CA SER A 205 0.44 -19.89 -12.23
C SER A 205 0.26 -19.35 -13.66
N ARG A 206 -0.81 -19.73 -14.33
CA ARG A 206 -1.15 -19.24 -15.67
C ARG A 206 -1.29 -17.71 -15.68
N GLN A 207 -2.01 -17.15 -14.72
CA GLN A 207 -2.18 -15.69 -14.58
C GLN A 207 -0.84 -14.98 -14.35
N THR A 208 0.05 -15.56 -13.55
CA THR A 208 1.38 -14.97 -13.32
C THR A 208 2.21 -14.96 -14.60
N ASP A 209 2.21 -16.05 -15.35
CA ASP A 209 2.95 -16.10 -16.61
C ASP A 209 2.40 -15.12 -17.65
N GLU A 210 1.10 -14.85 -17.62
CA GLU A 210 0.44 -13.95 -18.55
C GLU A 210 0.55 -12.47 -18.18
N TYR A 211 0.42 -12.13 -16.87
CA TYR A 211 0.22 -10.74 -16.44
C TYR A 211 1.38 -10.14 -15.65
N TYR A 212 2.31 -10.95 -15.11
CA TYR A 212 3.30 -10.47 -14.15
C TYR A 212 4.20 -9.35 -14.69
N ASP A 213 4.72 -9.50 -15.90
CA ASP A 213 5.68 -8.54 -16.46
C ASP A 213 5.07 -7.13 -16.66
N GLU A 214 3.78 -7.09 -17.01
CA GLU A 214 3.04 -5.83 -17.09
C GLU A 214 2.74 -5.25 -15.71
N PHE A 215 2.32 -6.09 -14.79
CA PHE A 215 2.07 -5.74 -13.39
C PHE A 215 3.31 -5.15 -12.72
N GLU A 216 4.47 -5.82 -12.82
CA GLU A 216 5.73 -5.35 -12.25
C GLU A 216 6.13 -3.97 -12.80
N ARG A 217 6.02 -3.78 -14.12
CA ARG A 217 6.33 -2.50 -14.75
C ARG A 217 5.47 -1.35 -14.19
N TYR A 218 4.18 -1.58 -13.97
CA TYR A 218 3.30 -0.55 -13.41
C TYR A 218 3.49 -0.38 -11.90
N GLY A 219 3.80 -1.46 -11.18
CA GLY A 219 4.17 -1.39 -9.76
C GLY A 219 5.42 -0.55 -9.54
N LEU A 220 6.48 -0.79 -10.32
CA LEU A 220 7.70 0.04 -10.29
C LEU A 220 7.39 1.51 -10.59
N ARG A 221 6.61 1.77 -11.65
CA ARG A 221 6.21 3.14 -12.00
C ARG A 221 5.42 3.83 -10.89
N PHE A 222 4.51 3.10 -10.23
CA PHE A 222 3.76 3.61 -9.08
C PHE A 222 4.69 3.98 -7.92
N PHE A 223 5.63 3.11 -7.55
CA PHE A 223 6.54 3.39 -6.44
C PHE A 223 7.57 4.48 -6.75
N GLU A 224 7.99 4.63 -8.00
CA GLU A 224 8.75 5.82 -8.43
C GLU A 224 7.95 7.11 -8.20
N SER A 225 6.67 7.08 -8.55
CA SER A 225 5.77 8.23 -8.30
C SER A 225 5.55 8.47 -6.80
N VAL A 226 5.45 7.42 -5.98
CA VAL A 226 5.41 7.53 -4.51
C VAL A 226 6.66 8.24 -4.00
N ALA A 227 7.85 7.80 -4.43
CA ALA A 227 9.11 8.41 -4.00
C ALA A 227 9.25 9.88 -4.41
N LEU A 228 8.72 10.24 -5.58
CA LEU A 228 8.87 11.60 -6.14
C LEU A 228 7.79 12.58 -5.69
N PHE A 229 6.56 12.11 -5.49
CA PHE A 229 5.40 13.00 -5.30
C PHE A 229 4.72 12.84 -3.94
N LEU A 230 4.70 11.64 -3.35
CA LEU A 230 4.14 11.42 -2.02
C LEU A 230 5.19 11.59 -0.93
N MET A 231 6.38 11.01 -1.14
CA MET A 231 7.46 10.96 -0.15
C MET A 231 8.74 11.64 -0.65
N PRO A 232 8.69 12.89 -1.17
CA PRO A 232 9.88 13.54 -1.69
C PRO A 232 10.89 13.80 -0.58
N LEU A 233 12.17 13.50 -0.84
CA LEU A 233 13.24 13.89 0.07
C LEU A 233 13.72 15.28 -0.23
N ASP A 234 13.71 16.19 0.75
CA ASP A 234 14.27 17.52 0.68
C ASP A 234 15.81 17.49 0.65
N ARG A 235 16.38 16.90 -0.40
CA ARG A 235 17.84 16.89 -0.60
C ARG A 235 18.40 18.16 -1.22
N ILE A 236 17.53 19.04 -1.73
CA ILE A 236 17.95 20.21 -2.52
C ILE A 236 18.22 21.45 -1.64
N SER A 237 17.71 21.52 -0.41
CA SER A 237 17.83 22.72 0.41
C SER A 237 19.12 22.82 1.24
N SER A 238 19.89 21.74 1.41
CA SER A 238 21.08 21.71 2.27
C SER A 238 22.43 21.61 1.55
N GLY A 239 22.46 21.64 0.22
CA GLY A 239 23.67 21.30 -0.55
C GLY A 239 24.11 22.29 -1.64
N ILE A 240 23.44 23.42 -1.85
CA ILE A 240 23.93 24.46 -2.74
C ILE A 240 24.52 25.60 -1.88
N PRO A 241 25.84 25.81 -1.88
CA PRO A 241 26.40 26.98 -1.28
C PRO A 241 25.80 28.22 -1.96
N ARG A 242 25.23 29.14 -1.17
CA ARG A 242 24.73 30.43 -1.66
C ARG A 242 25.86 31.46 -1.98
N ASP A 243 27.01 30.96 -2.40
CA ASP A 243 28.13 31.82 -2.80
C ASP A 243 28.33 31.75 -4.31
N ILE A 244 27.43 32.38 -5.05
CA ILE A 244 27.75 32.98 -6.35
C ILE A 244 27.55 34.49 -6.19
N GLU A 245 28.52 35.14 -5.57
CA GLU A 245 28.72 36.56 -5.78
C GLU A 245 29.31 36.75 -7.17
N HIS A 246 28.61 37.56 -7.97
CA HIS A 246 29.11 38.12 -9.23
C HIS A 246 29.71 39.50 -8.99
#